data_368358723c7416c683f9b21b8f8a1a82
#
_entry.id   368358723c7416c683f9b21b8f8a1a82
#
_cell.length_a   1.000
_cell.length_b   1.000
_cell.length_c   1.000
_cell.angle_alpha   90.00
_cell.angle_beta   90.00
_cell.angle_gamma   90.00
#
_symmetry.space_group_name_H-M   'P 1'
#
loop_
_entity.id
_entity.type
_entity.pdbx_description
1 polymer ?
#
loop_
_entity_poly.entity_id
_entity_poly.type
_entity_poly.pdbx_seq_one_letter_code
_entity_poly.pdbx_strand_id
1 'polypeptide(L)'
;MIDETVEEIAEMQTHSSSVVAIKAARALLALGDREFPTVEEYERALERNSDALRRANPSHATLQTTQRELVSRVTESDAETVPAAQAVTEDVVAEVVDRVESAKRRAGERAAEFLEDGDTVFTYDYSSTVLEALTAAAEAGVSLSVRCAEARPRYLGRKMARTLSEFDAFDVTLVVDGAAGIFLDDCDRVMVGMDCIVEDTLYNRVGTYPVAATAADVGVPFVVVGAESKIVGGGFAFENEQRSAPMRLVDPVVTDDAVHEY
;
A
#
# COMPACT_ATOMS: atom_id res chain seq x y z
N MET A 1 -18.12 -8.97 18.93
CA MET A 1 -16.67 -8.66 18.83
C MET A 1 -16.20 -8.59 17.37
N ILE A 2 -16.36 -9.63 16.54
CA ILE A 2 -16.05 -9.51 15.09
C ILE A 2 -17.03 -8.60 14.38
N ASP A 3 -18.31 -8.65 14.71
CA ASP A 3 -19.34 -7.76 14.14
C ASP A 3 -19.02 -6.28 14.40
N GLU A 4 -18.57 -5.93 15.61
CA GLU A 4 -18.13 -4.58 15.96
C GLU A 4 -16.91 -4.15 15.10
N THR A 5 -15.93 -5.04 14.92
CA THR A 5 -14.79 -4.77 14.05
C THR A 5 -15.19 -4.65 12.57
N VAL A 6 -16.18 -5.41 12.11
CA VAL A 6 -16.74 -5.29 10.75
C VAL A 6 -17.35 -3.90 10.54
N GLU A 7 -18.13 -3.40 11.49
CA GLU A 7 -18.72 -2.06 11.45
C GLU A 7 -17.64 -0.97 11.44
N GLU A 8 -16.64 -1.08 12.32
CA GLU A 8 -15.52 -0.14 12.37
C GLU A 8 -14.70 -0.13 11.06
N ILE A 9 -14.43 -1.30 10.46
CA ILE A 9 -13.73 -1.40 9.17
C ILE A 9 -14.55 -0.77 8.04
N ALA A 10 -15.86 -0.91 8.04
CA ALA A 10 -16.75 -0.28 7.07
C ALA A 10 -16.65 1.26 7.12
N GLU A 11 -16.42 1.83 8.30
CA GLU A 11 -16.22 3.27 8.50
C GLU A 11 -14.81 3.75 8.13
N MET A 12 -13.82 2.84 8.03
CA MET A 12 -12.41 3.15 7.80
C MET A 12 -12.04 3.42 6.33
N GLN A 13 -12.94 3.96 5.52
CA GLN A 13 -12.75 4.20 4.07
C GLN A 13 -11.57 5.13 3.73
N THR A 14 -11.14 5.97 4.66
CA THR A 14 -10.06 6.94 4.47
C THR A 14 -8.76 6.56 5.18
N HIS A 15 -8.74 5.46 5.91
CA HIS A 15 -7.55 4.96 6.60
C HIS A 15 -6.59 4.27 5.62
N SER A 16 -5.32 4.13 6.01
CA SER A 16 -4.39 3.36 5.19
C SER A 16 -4.78 1.88 5.19
N SER A 17 -4.59 1.21 4.05
CA SER A 17 -4.93 -0.21 3.90
C SER A 17 -4.19 -1.11 4.90
N SER A 18 -2.98 -0.73 5.32
CA SER A 18 -2.21 -1.44 6.36
C SER A 18 -2.92 -1.42 7.71
N VAL A 19 -3.41 -0.25 8.16
CA VAL A 19 -4.12 -0.13 9.45
C VAL A 19 -5.38 -0.99 9.46
N VAL A 20 -6.15 -0.98 8.37
CA VAL A 20 -7.36 -1.79 8.22
C VAL A 20 -7.02 -3.28 8.23
N ALA A 21 -5.98 -3.71 7.49
CA ALA A 21 -5.57 -5.10 7.42
C ALA A 21 -5.10 -5.65 8.78
N ILE A 22 -4.29 -4.87 9.53
CA ILE A 22 -3.83 -5.24 10.87
C ILE A 22 -5.02 -5.40 11.83
N LYS A 23 -5.96 -4.46 11.81
CA LYS A 23 -7.16 -4.53 12.65
C LYS A 23 -7.98 -5.78 12.34
N ALA A 24 -8.18 -6.08 11.06
CA ALA A 24 -8.90 -7.26 10.61
C ALA A 24 -8.19 -8.57 10.98
N ALA A 25 -6.86 -8.63 10.84
CA ALA A 25 -6.09 -9.81 11.22
C ALA A 25 -6.22 -10.08 12.73
N ARG A 26 -6.02 -9.07 13.56
CA ARG A 26 -6.13 -9.18 15.02
C ARG A 26 -7.57 -9.55 15.49
N ALA A 27 -8.60 -9.17 14.76
CA ALA A 27 -9.98 -9.51 15.11
C ALA A 27 -10.23 -11.02 15.07
N LEU A 28 -9.53 -11.77 14.21
CA LEU A 28 -9.68 -13.24 14.13
C LEU A 28 -9.15 -13.98 15.35
N LEU A 29 -8.27 -13.37 16.16
CA LEU A 29 -7.80 -13.93 17.42
C LEU A 29 -8.94 -14.18 18.42
N ALA A 30 -10.07 -13.47 18.30
CA ALA A 30 -11.26 -13.70 19.11
C ALA A 30 -11.89 -15.09 18.92
N LEU A 31 -11.50 -15.84 17.90
CA LEU A 31 -11.90 -17.23 17.72
C LEU A 31 -11.09 -18.19 18.61
N GLY A 32 -9.91 -17.77 19.10
CA GLY A 32 -9.09 -18.52 20.04
C GLY A 32 -9.76 -18.77 21.41
N ASP A 33 -10.63 -17.84 21.83
CA ASP A 33 -11.37 -17.94 23.10
C ASP A 33 -12.67 -18.76 23.00
N ARG A 34 -12.96 -19.34 21.82
CA ARG A 34 -14.20 -20.07 21.56
C ARG A 34 -13.97 -21.57 21.46
N GLU A 35 -14.92 -22.34 21.98
CA GLU A 35 -14.94 -23.80 21.84
C GLU A 35 -15.56 -24.21 20.50
N PHE A 36 -14.94 -25.16 19.81
CA PHE A 36 -15.42 -25.77 18.58
C PHE A 36 -15.38 -27.30 18.73
N PRO A 37 -16.39 -28.01 18.22
CA PRO A 37 -16.44 -29.47 18.29
C PRO A 37 -15.36 -30.16 17.45
N THR A 38 -15.00 -29.59 16.29
CA THR A 38 -14.01 -30.15 15.37
C THR A 38 -13.14 -29.05 14.73
N VAL A 39 -12.00 -29.42 14.14
CA VAL A 39 -11.11 -28.52 13.40
C VAL A 39 -11.85 -27.91 12.19
N GLU A 40 -12.62 -28.71 11.47
CA GLU A 40 -13.36 -28.24 10.30
C GLU A 40 -14.43 -27.19 10.66
N GLU A 41 -15.02 -27.28 11.85
CA GLU A 41 -15.97 -26.24 12.33
C GLU A 41 -15.26 -24.95 12.71
N TYR A 42 -14.05 -25.04 13.28
CA TYR A 42 -13.20 -23.89 13.54
C TYR A 42 -12.78 -23.20 12.23
N GLU A 43 -12.26 -23.96 11.26
CA GLU A 43 -11.85 -23.44 9.95
C GLU A 43 -12.98 -22.74 9.21
N ARG A 44 -14.17 -23.36 9.18
CA ARG A 44 -15.38 -22.72 8.63
C ARG A 44 -15.77 -21.42 9.35
N ALA A 45 -15.52 -21.36 10.67
CA ALA A 45 -15.76 -20.13 11.42
C ALA A 45 -14.72 -19.07 11.05
N LEU A 46 -13.45 -19.44 10.91
CA LEU A 46 -12.36 -18.59 10.47
C LEU A 46 -12.66 -18.00 9.08
N GLU A 47 -13.00 -18.83 8.11
CA GLU A 47 -13.39 -18.41 6.75
C GLU A 47 -14.55 -17.42 6.75
N ARG A 48 -15.66 -17.75 7.45
CA ARG A 48 -16.84 -16.87 7.51
C ARG A 48 -16.53 -15.50 8.11
N ASN A 49 -15.71 -15.46 9.15
CA ASN A 49 -15.33 -14.20 9.80
C ASN A 49 -14.37 -13.39 8.93
N SER A 50 -13.39 -14.03 8.31
CA SER A 50 -12.50 -13.41 7.32
C SER A 50 -13.29 -12.82 6.15
N ASP A 51 -14.27 -13.56 5.63
CA ASP A 51 -15.16 -13.08 4.55
C ASP A 51 -16.01 -11.87 4.96
N ALA A 52 -16.50 -11.83 6.20
CA ALA A 52 -17.23 -10.68 6.70
C ALA A 52 -16.34 -9.43 6.78
N LEU A 53 -15.11 -9.58 7.30
CA LEU A 53 -14.12 -8.49 7.36
C LEU A 53 -13.74 -7.97 5.97
N ARG A 54 -13.52 -8.85 4.99
CA ARG A 54 -13.20 -8.48 3.60
C ARG A 54 -14.35 -7.71 2.93
N ARG A 55 -15.60 -8.14 3.15
CA ARG A 55 -16.80 -7.47 2.60
C ARG A 55 -17.05 -6.10 3.21
N ALA A 56 -16.56 -5.83 4.42
CA ALA A 56 -16.70 -4.53 5.06
C ALA A 56 -15.92 -3.42 4.32
N ASN A 57 -14.82 -3.79 3.64
CA ASN A 57 -14.04 -2.83 2.86
C ASN A 57 -13.39 -3.51 1.64
N PRO A 58 -14.17 -3.75 0.56
CA PRO A 58 -13.74 -4.54 -0.59
C PRO A 58 -12.62 -3.87 -1.40
N SER A 59 -12.49 -2.55 -1.31
CA SER A 59 -11.49 -1.77 -2.08
C SER A 59 -10.09 -1.78 -1.45
N HIS A 60 -9.91 -2.31 -0.24
CA HIS A 60 -8.61 -2.35 0.41
C HIS A 60 -7.84 -3.62 0.06
N ALA A 61 -6.91 -3.52 -0.90
CA ALA A 61 -6.11 -4.64 -1.41
C ALA A 61 -5.39 -5.41 -0.30
N THR A 62 -4.65 -4.74 0.59
CA THR A 62 -3.94 -5.37 1.70
C THR A 62 -4.88 -6.16 2.62
N LEU A 63 -6.09 -5.65 2.90
CA LEU A 63 -7.10 -6.40 3.65
C LEU A 63 -7.48 -7.70 2.92
N GLN A 64 -7.71 -7.63 1.61
CA GLN A 64 -8.10 -8.79 0.82
C GLN A 64 -7.02 -9.86 0.76
N THR A 65 -5.76 -9.46 0.53
CA THR A 65 -4.63 -10.37 0.42
C THR A 65 -4.28 -11.00 1.77
N THR A 66 -4.16 -10.23 2.83
CA THR A 66 -3.78 -10.73 4.15
C THR A 66 -4.84 -11.64 4.75
N GLN A 67 -6.12 -11.35 4.56
CA GLN A 67 -7.20 -12.21 5.06
C GLN A 67 -7.25 -13.55 4.32
N ARG A 68 -7.05 -13.58 3.00
CA ARG A 68 -6.97 -14.83 2.23
C ARG A 68 -5.77 -15.66 2.62
N GLU A 69 -4.61 -15.04 2.72
CA GLU A 69 -3.38 -15.71 3.16
C GLU A 69 -3.53 -16.34 4.55
N LEU A 70 -4.11 -15.59 5.50
CA LEU A 70 -4.32 -16.07 6.85
C LEU A 70 -5.20 -17.32 6.87
N VAL A 71 -6.33 -17.29 6.17
CA VAL A 71 -7.23 -18.45 6.06
C VAL A 71 -6.50 -19.62 5.40
N SER A 72 -5.85 -19.42 4.23
CA SER A 72 -5.13 -20.47 3.50
C SER A 72 -4.07 -21.15 4.39
N ARG A 73 -3.23 -20.36 5.05
CA ARG A 73 -2.16 -20.90 5.92
C ARG A 73 -2.69 -21.73 7.11
N VAL A 74 -3.83 -21.36 7.66
CA VAL A 74 -4.45 -22.11 8.75
C VAL A 74 -5.12 -23.39 8.24
N THR A 75 -5.90 -23.31 7.15
CA THR A 75 -6.62 -24.46 6.58
C THR A 75 -5.70 -25.47 5.89
N GLU A 76 -4.54 -25.05 5.42
CA GLU A 76 -3.50 -25.90 4.81
C GLU A 76 -2.49 -26.44 5.84
N SER A 77 -2.65 -26.09 7.12
CA SER A 77 -1.78 -26.59 8.20
C SER A 77 -2.11 -28.04 8.57
N ASP A 78 -1.14 -28.74 9.16
CA ASP A 78 -1.30 -30.10 9.66
C ASP A 78 -1.96 -30.16 11.08
N ALA A 79 -2.79 -29.17 11.41
CA ALA A 79 -3.42 -29.08 12.72
C ALA A 79 -4.57 -30.11 12.87
N GLU A 80 -4.37 -31.15 13.64
CA GLU A 80 -5.35 -32.22 13.86
C GLU A 80 -6.32 -31.94 15.03
N THR A 81 -6.11 -30.86 15.80
CA THR A 81 -6.94 -30.50 16.96
C THR A 81 -7.29 -29.02 16.95
N VAL A 82 -8.44 -28.66 17.52
CA VAL A 82 -8.87 -27.26 17.62
C VAL A 82 -7.82 -26.38 18.33
N PRO A 83 -7.24 -26.77 19.48
CA PRO A 83 -6.20 -25.97 20.09
C PRO A 83 -4.96 -25.79 19.21
N ALA A 84 -4.59 -26.78 18.39
CA ALA A 84 -3.48 -26.67 17.45
C ALA A 84 -3.81 -25.67 16.32
N ALA A 85 -5.00 -25.73 15.73
CA ALA A 85 -5.44 -24.77 14.71
C ALA A 85 -5.55 -23.34 15.26
N GLN A 86 -5.99 -23.17 16.50
CA GLN A 86 -6.01 -21.88 17.19
C GLN A 86 -4.59 -21.33 17.39
N ALA A 87 -3.64 -22.16 17.82
CA ALA A 87 -2.23 -21.75 17.96
C ALA A 87 -1.62 -21.35 16.61
N VAL A 88 -1.86 -22.13 15.55
CA VAL A 88 -1.45 -21.76 14.18
C VAL A 88 -2.05 -20.41 13.77
N THR A 89 -3.31 -20.15 14.11
CA THR A 89 -3.94 -18.86 13.81
C THR A 89 -3.24 -17.71 14.54
N GLU A 90 -2.88 -17.87 15.79
CA GLU A 90 -2.13 -16.86 16.56
C GLU A 90 -0.78 -16.57 15.93
N ASP A 91 -0.02 -17.59 15.57
CA ASP A 91 1.29 -17.45 14.93
C ASP A 91 1.18 -16.77 13.57
N VAL A 92 0.25 -17.19 12.73
CA VAL A 92 0.04 -16.60 11.39
C VAL A 92 -0.42 -15.14 11.50
N VAL A 93 -1.30 -14.81 12.44
CA VAL A 93 -1.71 -13.41 12.66
C VAL A 93 -0.52 -12.57 13.11
N ALA A 94 0.31 -13.05 14.01
CA ALA A 94 1.50 -12.32 14.47
C ALA A 94 2.46 -12.03 13.31
N GLU A 95 2.78 -13.03 12.48
CA GLU A 95 3.65 -12.89 11.31
C GLU A 95 3.07 -11.93 10.26
N VAL A 96 1.76 -12.05 9.95
CA VAL A 96 1.08 -11.16 9.00
C VAL A 96 1.10 -9.72 9.49
N VAL A 97 0.84 -9.49 10.77
CA VAL A 97 0.87 -8.16 11.38
C VAL A 97 2.27 -7.56 11.31
N ASP A 98 3.32 -8.29 11.72
CA ASP A 98 4.70 -7.82 11.68
C ASP A 98 5.13 -7.46 10.24
N ARG A 99 4.79 -8.33 9.27
CA ARG A 99 5.08 -8.08 7.86
C ARG A 99 4.37 -6.82 7.36
N VAL A 100 3.09 -6.63 7.67
CA VAL A 100 2.33 -5.45 7.22
C VAL A 100 2.82 -4.18 7.90
N GLU A 101 3.19 -4.23 9.18
CA GLU A 101 3.76 -3.10 9.91
C GLU A 101 5.14 -2.69 9.35
N SER A 102 5.98 -3.66 8.99
CA SER A 102 7.32 -3.40 8.46
C SER A 102 7.37 -3.11 6.94
N ALA A 103 6.36 -3.55 6.18
CA ALA A 103 6.34 -3.46 4.71
C ALA A 103 6.56 -2.03 4.19
N LYS A 104 5.90 -1.04 4.81
CA LYS A 104 6.04 0.36 4.40
C LYS A 104 7.49 0.85 4.51
N ARG A 105 8.16 0.54 5.63
CA ARG A 105 9.55 0.93 5.86
C ARG A 105 10.48 0.20 4.89
N ARG A 106 10.35 -1.12 4.73
CA ARG A 106 11.18 -1.90 3.80
C ARG A 106 11.02 -1.46 2.34
N ALA A 107 9.79 -1.19 1.90
CA ALA A 107 9.56 -0.66 0.56
C ALA A 107 10.17 0.74 0.40
N GLY A 108 10.08 1.59 1.42
CA GLY A 108 10.70 2.91 1.43
C GLY A 108 12.23 2.83 1.38
N GLU A 109 12.86 2.03 2.24
CA GLU A 109 14.31 1.81 2.25
C GLU A 109 14.82 1.33 0.88
N ARG A 110 14.13 0.35 0.27
CA ARG A 110 14.49 -0.14 -1.08
C ARG A 110 14.28 0.93 -2.16
N ALA A 111 13.21 1.73 -2.08
CA ALA A 111 12.97 2.80 -3.02
C ALA A 111 13.96 3.97 -2.88
N ALA A 112 14.54 4.18 -1.69
CA ALA A 112 15.58 5.15 -1.47
C ALA A 112 16.87 4.84 -2.27
N GLU A 113 17.14 3.57 -2.58
CA GLU A 113 18.28 3.15 -3.41
C GLU A 113 18.20 3.67 -4.86
N PHE A 114 17.03 4.12 -5.30
CA PHE A 114 16.81 4.76 -6.60
C PHE A 114 17.08 6.27 -6.58
N LEU A 115 17.45 6.86 -5.45
CA LEU A 115 17.63 8.30 -5.27
C LEU A 115 19.10 8.64 -5.13
N GLU A 116 19.57 9.59 -5.94
CA GLU A 116 20.94 10.07 -5.93
C GLU A 116 21.02 11.52 -5.39
N ASP A 117 22.17 11.91 -4.85
CA ASP A 117 22.37 13.25 -4.31
C ASP A 117 22.24 14.31 -5.43
N GLY A 118 21.37 15.28 -5.20
CA GLY A 118 21.06 16.33 -6.17
C GLY A 118 19.88 16.02 -7.10
N ASP A 119 19.28 14.82 -7.05
CA ASP A 119 18.12 14.47 -7.88
C ASP A 119 16.95 15.44 -7.67
N THR A 120 16.23 15.69 -8.76
CA THR A 120 14.93 16.35 -8.74
C THR A 120 13.82 15.29 -8.86
N VAL A 121 13.03 15.13 -7.81
CA VAL A 121 11.95 14.14 -7.72
C VAL A 121 10.59 14.82 -7.81
N PHE A 122 9.73 14.37 -8.72
CA PHE A 122 8.33 14.77 -8.75
C PHE A 122 7.48 13.77 -7.98
N THR A 123 6.59 14.24 -7.09
CA THR A 123 5.63 13.36 -6.39
C THR A 123 4.21 13.90 -6.49
N TYR A 124 3.24 12.99 -6.46
CA TYR A 124 1.82 13.29 -6.58
C TYR A 124 1.03 12.75 -5.39
N ASP A 125 0.24 13.61 -4.74
CA ASP A 125 -0.56 13.29 -3.55
C ASP A 125 0.33 13.03 -2.31
N TYR A 126 -0.24 12.42 -1.28
CA TYR A 126 0.44 12.01 -0.06
C TYR A 126 0.54 10.49 -0.01
N SER A 127 1.73 9.98 -0.22
CA SER A 127 2.05 8.57 0.00
C SER A 127 2.97 8.42 1.21
N SER A 128 2.52 7.69 2.22
CA SER A 128 3.37 7.43 3.39
C SER A 128 4.57 6.54 3.06
N THR A 129 4.51 5.73 1.98
CA THR A 129 5.63 4.90 1.54
C THR A 129 6.65 5.73 0.75
N VAL A 130 6.20 6.67 -0.07
CA VAL A 130 7.10 7.63 -0.74
C VAL A 130 7.76 8.54 0.29
N LEU A 131 7.02 9.00 1.30
CA LEU A 131 7.62 9.77 2.40
C LEU A 131 8.70 8.97 3.11
N GLU A 132 8.48 7.69 3.37
CA GLU A 132 9.49 6.79 3.95
C GLU A 132 10.75 6.69 3.07
N ALA A 133 10.57 6.56 1.74
CA ALA A 133 11.69 6.50 0.80
C ALA A 133 12.53 7.79 0.82
N LEU A 134 11.88 8.95 0.76
CA LEU A 134 12.56 10.24 0.82
C LEU A 134 13.24 10.45 2.19
N THR A 135 12.58 10.07 3.28
CA THR A 135 13.16 10.14 4.63
C THR A 135 14.41 9.25 4.74
N ALA A 136 14.35 8.01 4.26
CA ALA A 136 15.49 7.10 4.27
C ALA A 136 16.67 7.64 3.44
N ALA A 137 16.39 8.27 2.28
CA ALA A 137 17.42 8.95 1.49
C ALA A 137 18.06 10.11 2.24
N ALA A 138 17.28 10.95 2.92
CA ALA A 138 17.80 12.05 3.74
C ALA A 138 18.65 11.54 4.92
N GLU A 139 18.24 10.47 5.58
CA GLU A 139 19.03 9.82 6.65
C GLU A 139 20.35 9.22 6.14
N ALA A 140 20.38 8.81 4.87
CA ALA A 140 21.61 8.38 4.18
C ALA A 140 22.49 9.55 3.69
N GLY A 141 22.05 10.80 3.90
CA GLY A 141 22.79 12.02 3.53
C GLY A 141 22.53 12.50 2.11
N VAL A 142 21.49 12.02 1.45
CA VAL A 142 21.07 12.43 0.10
C VAL A 142 20.22 13.70 0.19
N SER A 143 20.60 14.73 -0.58
CA SER A 143 19.86 15.99 -0.69
C SER A 143 19.09 16.00 -2.01
N LEU A 144 17.81 16.40 -1.97
CA LEU A 144 16.91 16.33 -3.13
C LEU A 144 16.16 17.64 -3.35
N SER A 145 15.86 17.92 -4.62
CA SER A 145 14.80 18.87 -4.98
C SER A 145 13.49 18.10 -5.14
N VAL A 146 12.43 18.43 -4.36
CA VAL A 146 11.18 17.69 -4.41
C VAL A 146 10.04 18.59 -4.90
N ARG A 147 9.44 18.24 -6.02
CA ARG A 147 8.27 18.91 -6.59
C ARG A 147 7.01 18.14 -6.22
N CYS A 148 6.20 18.71 -5.32
CA CYS A 148 4.98 18.09 -4.82
C CYS A 148 3.77 18.67 -5.55
N ALA A 149 3.03 17.88 -6.32
CA ALA A 149 1.74 18.30 -6.86
C ALA A 149 0.69 18.32 -5.75
N GLU A 150 -0.18 19.35 -5.74
CA GLU A 150 -1.14 19.57 -4.65
C GLU A 150 -2.21 18.48 -4.52
N ALA A 151 -2.48 17.72 -5.58
CA ALA A 151 -3.41 16.61 -5.67
C ALA A 151 -4.87 16.97 -5.32
N ARG A 152 -5.53 17.67 -6.24
CA ARG A 152 -6.97 18.01 -6.12
C ARG A 152 -7.84 16.75 -6.30
N PRO A 153 -9.02 16.68 -5.68
CA PRO A 153 -9.65 17.71 -4.85
C PRO A 153 -9.27 17.68 -3.37
N ARG A 154 -8.48 16.70 -2.91
CA ARG A 154 -8.18 16.47 -1.48
C ARG A 154 -7.01 17.30 -0.95
N TYR A 155 -6.18 17.84 -1.83
CA TYR A 155 -5.00 18.66 -1.50
C TYR A 155 -3.98 17.99 -0.55
N LEU A 156 -3.87 16.66 -0.60
CA LEU A 156 -2.96 15.93 0.28
C LEU A 156 -1.49 16.14 -0.10
N GLY A 157 -1.17 16.50 -1.34
CA GLY A 157 0.17 16.92 -1.75
C GLY A 157 0.67 18.14 -0.98
N ARG A 158 -0.22 19.02 -0.51
CA ARG A 158 0.14 20.14 0.39
C ARG A 158 0.62 19.63 1.76
N LYS A 159 0.07 18.50 2.24
CA LYS A 159 0.55 17.84 3.44
C LYS A 159 1.93 17.25 3.19
N MET A 160 2.13 16.59 2.04
CA MET A 160 3.43 16.03 1.64
C MET A 160 4.50 17.11 1.62
N ALA A 161 4.26 18.20 0.88
CA ALA A 161 5.19 19.33 0.81
C ALA A 161 5.53 19.90 2.18
N ARG A 162 4.54 20.12 3.05
CA ARG A 162 4.78 20.62 4.42
C ARG A 162 5.65 19.67 5.23
N THR A 163 5.37 18.36 5.21
CA THR A 163 6.15 17.37 5.94
C THR A 163 7.57 17.31 5.43
N LEU A 164 7.79 17.32 4.10
CA LEU A 164 9.14 17.29 3.53
C LEU A 164 9.92 18.58 3.81
N SER A 165 9.26 19.73 3.90
CA SER A 165 9.91 21.01 4.23
C SER A 165 10.45 21.08 5.67
N GLU A 166 10.19 20.08 6.51
CA GLU A 166 10.78 19.94 7.84
C GLU A 166 12.20 19.34 7.80
N PHE A 167 12.64 18.82 6.66
CA PHE A 167 13.96 18.23 6.46
C PHE A 167 14.90 19.22 5.75
N ASP A 168 16.03 19.52 6.36
CA ASP A 168 17.05 20.40 5.75
C ASP A 168 17.64 19.84 4.44
N ALA A 169 17.52 18.52 4.22
CA ALA A 169 18.00 17.83 3.02
C ALA A 169 17.14 18.11 1.77
N PHE A 170 15.97 18.73 1.91
CA PHE A 170 15.05 18.88 0.78
C PHE A 170 14.78 20.35 0.41
N ASP A 171 14.92 20.66 -0.89
CA ASP A 171 14.36 21.87 -1.48
C ASP A 171 12.96 21.55 -2.04
N VAL A 172 11.92 22.00 -1.35
CA VAL A 172 10.54 21.57 -1.63
C VAL A 172 9.75 22.67 -2.35
N THR A 173 9.26 22.33 -3.54
CA THR A 173 8.35 23.19 -4.33
C THR A 173 6.96 22.57 -4.43
N LEU A 174 5.93 23.29 -3.99
CA LEU A 174 4.53 22.93 -4.21
C LEU A 174 4.06 23.42 -5.58
N VAL A 175 3.52 22.51 -6.41
CA VAL A 175 3.03 22.82 -7.76
C VAL A 175 1.56 22.45 -7.91
N VAL A 176 0.85 23.12 -8.81
CA VAL A 176 -0.53 22.76 -9.17
C VAL A 176 -0.53 21.52 -10.07
N ASP A 177 -1.59 20.72 -10.04
CA ASP A 177 -1.65 19.43 -10.74
C ASP A 177 -1.41 19.54 -12.26
N GLY A 178 -1.91 20.61 -12.89
CA GLY A 178 -1.71 20.86 -14.32
C GLY A 178 -0.28 21.28 -14.71
N ALA A 179 0.60 21.53 -13.74
CA ALA A 179 1.97 21.95 -14.00
C ALA A 179 2.94 20.79 -14.29
N ALA A 180 2.49 19.52 -14.20
CA ALA A 180 3.31 18.36 -14.53
C ALA A 180 3.97 18.50 -15.92
N GLY A 181 3.23 18.94 -16.93
CA GLY A 181 3.75 19.19 -18.30
C GLY A 181 4.83 20.27 -18.40
N ILE A 182 5.06 21.07 -17.34
CA ILE A 182 6.10 22.10 -17.32
C ILE A 182 7.32 21.62 -16.53
N PHE A 183 7.10 20.88 -15.44
CA PHE A 183 8.14 20.58 -14.48
C PHE A 183 8.76 19.21 -14.64
N LEU A 184 8.09 18.27 -15.33
CA LEU A 184 8.61 16.90 -15.44
C LEU A 184 9.87 16.81 -16.31
N ASP A 185 10.00 17.63 -17.33
CA ASP A 185 11.18 17.64 -18.21
C ASP A 185 12.50 17.95 -17.45
N ASP A 186 12.39 18.65 -16.31
CA ASP A 186 13.53 18.98 -15.44
C ASP A 186 13.65 18.00 -14.23
N CYS A 187 12.92 16.88 -14.21
CA CYS A 187 12.98 15.90 -13.13
C CYS A 187 13.77 14.67 -13.54
N ASP A 188 14.50 14.10 -12.60
CA ASP A 188 15.22 12.85 -12.79
C ASP A 188 14.29 11.64 -12.67
N ARG A 189 13.23 11.76 -11.87
CA ARG A 189 12.19 10.72 -11.72
C ARG A 189 10.89 11.24 -11.15
N VAL A 190 9.83 10.51 -11.44
CA VAL A 190 8.55 10.59 -10.69
C VAL A 190 8.51 9.45 -9.68
N MET A 191 8.11 9.74 -8.44
CA MET A 191 7.91 8.72 -7.41
C MET A 191 6.53 8.88 -6.78
N VAL A 192 5.67 7.87 -6.92
CA VAL A 192 4.29 7.88 -6.39
C VAL A 192 3.98 6.61 -5.61
N GLY A 193 2.98 6.69 -4.74
CA GLY A 193 2.42 5.50 -4.09
C GLY A 193 1.41 4.75 -4.97
N MET A 194 0.83 3.68 -4.40
CA MET A 194 -0.26 2.92 -5.02
C MET A 194 -1.36 2.61 -4.03
N ASP A 195 -2.60 2.57 -4.51
CA ASP A 195 -3.73 1.97 -3.78
C ASP A 195 -3.72 0.45 -4.01
N CYS A 196 -3.63 0.00 -5.28
CA CYS A 196 -3.34 -1.38 -5.65
C CYS A 196 -2.87 -1.48 -7.11
N ILE A 197 -2.32 -2.65 -7.47
CA ILE A 197 -2.12 -3.08 -8.85
C ILE A 197 -2.95 -4.34 -9.06
N VAL A 198 -3.74 -4.36 -10.14
CA VAL A 198 -4.54 -5.51 -10.56
C VAL A 198 -4.21 -5.79 -12.01
N GLU A 199 -3.63 -6.97 -12.27
CA GLU A 199 -3.16 -7.31 -13.61
C GLU A 199 -2.24 -6.21 -14.20
N ASP A 200 -2.59 -5.65 -15.36
CA ASP A 200 -1.81 -4.62 -16.05
C ASP A 200 -2.27 -3.19 -15.71
N THR A 201 -2.88 -2.97 -14.56
CA THR A 201 -3.46 -1.67 -14.18
C THR A 201 -3.06 -1.25 -12.78
N LEU A 202 -2.42 -0.07 -12.70
CA LEU A 202 -2.18 0.64 -11.45
C LEU A 202 -3.43 1.45 -11.07
N TYR A 203 -3.95 1.21 -9.89
CA TYR A 203 -4.98 2.04 -9.25
C TYR A 203 -4.33 2.95 -8.21
N ASN A 204 -4.54 4.25 -8.38
CA ASN A 204 -4.02 5.28 -7.49
C ASN A 204 -4.92 6.51 -7.57
N ARG A 205 -4.47 7.68 -7.16
CA ARG A 205 -5.25 8.93 -7.09
C ARG A 205 -5.56 9.50 -8.46
N VAL A 206 -6.67 10.25 -8.55
CA VAL A 206 -6.99 11.06 -9.74
C VAL A 206 -5.81 11.98 -10.05
N GLY A 207 -5.35 11.98 -11.29
CA GLY A 207 -4.15 12.72 -11.72
C GLY A 207 -2.91 11.85 -11.92
N THR A 208 -2.87 10.62 -11.39
CA THR A 208 -1.76 9.70 -11.61
C THR A 208 -1.55 9.39 -13.09
N TYR A 209 -2.61 9.10 -13.83
CA TYR A 209 -2.50 8.81 -15.28
C TYR A 209 -1.93 9.98 -16.10
N PRO A 210 -2.42 11.22 -16.00
CA PRO A 210 -1.80 12.36 -16.70
C PRO A 210 -0.33 12.55 -16.36
N VAL A 211 0.06 12.38 -15.09
CA VAL A 211 1.47 12.50 -14.68
C VAL A 211 2.31 11.36 -15.28
N ALA A 212 1.85 10.11 -15.23
CA ALA A 212 2.54 8.99 -15.84
C ALA A 212 2.67 9.12 -17.36
N ALA A 213 1.60 9.57 -18.04
CA ALA A 213 1.61 9.80 -19.47
C ALA A 213 2.58 10.94 -19.87
N THR A 214 2.65 12.02 -19.09
CA THR A 214 3.59 13.11 -19.31
C THR A 214 5.03 12.64 -19.04
N ALA A 215 5.27 11.89 -17.97
CA ALA A 215 6.59 11.34 -17.66
C ALA A 215 7.10 10.45 -18.81
N ALA A 216 6.25 9.57 -19.34
CA ALA A 216 6.59 8.72 -20.48
C ALA A 216 6.86 9.56 -21.76
N ASP A 217 6.14 10.65 -21.99
CA ASP A 217 6.33 11.53 -23.16
C ASP A 217 7.68 12.25 -23.11
N VAL A 218 8.12 12.69 -21.93
CA VAL A 218 9.40 13.38 -21.74
C VAL A 218 10.55 12.44 -21.38
N GLY A 219 10.31 11.14 -21.23
CA GLY A 219 11.34 10.12 -20.96
C GLY A 219 11.83 10.09 -19.50
N VAL A 220 11.02 10.55 -18.56
CA VAL A 220 11.31 10.53 -17.13
C VAL A 220 10.76 9.26 -16.48
N PRO A 221 11.56 8.47 -15.75
CA PRO A 221 11.10 7.24 -15.10
C PRO A 221 9.94 7.49 -14.11
N PHE A 222 8.89 6.67 -14.19
CA PHE A 222 7.72 6.74 -13.32
C PHE A 222 7.73 5.56 -12.33
N VAL A 223 8.30 5.78 -11.15
CA VAL A 223 8.50 4.78 -10.10
C VAL A 223 7.27 4.71 -9.19
N VAL A 224 6.74 3.52 -8.99
CA VAL A 224 5.63 3.25 -8.06
C VAL A 224 6.16 2.55 -6.82
N VAL A 225 5.81 3.04 -5.63
CA VAL A 225 6.30 2.50 -4.35
C VAL A 225 5.12 2.07 -3.47
N GLY A 226 5.16 0.84 -2.97
CA GLY A 226 4.12 0.34 -2.08
C GLY A 226 4.40 -1.03 -1.50
N ALA A 227 3.49 -1.56 -0.69
CA ALA A 227 3.62 -2.90 -0.14
C ALA A 227 3.25 -3.97 -1.19
N GLU A 228 3.98 -5.09 -1.21
CA GLU A 228 3.71 -6.25 -2.08
C GLU A 228 2.24 -6.72 -1.98
N SER A 229 1.68 -6.70 -0.78
CA SER A 229 0.28 -7.05 -0.51
C SER A 229 -0.76 -6.20 -1.24
N LYS A 230 -0.35 -5.15 -1.94
CA LYS A 230 -1.19 -4.32 -2.81
C LYS A 230 -1.19 -4.77 -4.26
N ILE A 231 -0.31 -5.70 -4.64
CA ILE A 231 -0.34 -6.36 -5.94
C ILE A 231 -1.30 -7.54 -5.82
N VAL A 232 -2.43 -7.48 -6.51
CA VAL A 232 -3.49 -8.48 -6.39
C VAL A 232 -3.79 -9.13 -7.74
N GLY A 233 -4.09 -10.42 -7.70
CA GLY A 233 -4.48 -11.18 -8.89
C GLY A 233 -5.84 -10.78 -9.46
N GLY A 234 -6.15 -11.31 -10.63
CA GLY A 234 -7.43 -11.06 -11.31
C GLY A 234 -8.65 -11.39 -10.45
N GLY A 235 -9.77 -10.73 -10.75
CA GLY A 235 -11.02 -10.88 -10.01
C GLY A 235 -11.14 -9.98 -8.76
N PHE A 236 -10.14 -9.14 -8.50
CA PHE A 236 -10.27 -8.07 -7.50
C PHE A 236 -11.10 -6.92 -8.09
N ALA A 237 -12.26 -6.65 -7.48
CA ALA A 237 -13.12 -5.54 -7.90
C ALA A 237 -12.69 -4.25 -7.20
N PHE A 238 -12.04 -3.36 -7.93
CA PHE A 238 -11.79 -2.01 -7.46
C PHE A 238 -12.86 -1.07 -8.03
N GLU A 239 -13.63 -0.42 -7.17
CA GLU A 239 -14.84 0.34 -7.57
C GLU A 239 -14.57 1.65 -8.33
N ASN A 240 -13.32 1.99 -8.67
CA ASN A 240 -12.95 3.30 -9.23
C ASN A 240 -12.08 3.22 -10.49
N GLU A 241 -12.68 2.88 -11.63
CA GLU A 241 -12.03 2.89 -12.96
C GLU A 241 -11.40 4.25 -13.35
N GLN A 242 -11.88 5.34 -12.75
CA GLN A 242 -11.41 6.70 -13.06
C GLN A 242 -10.03 7.05 -12.47
N ARG A 243 -9.41 6.14 -11.71
CA ARG A 243 -8.14 6.36 -11.00
C ARG A 243 -7.02 5.43 -11.47
N SER A 244 -7.15 4.86 -12.66
CA SER A 244 -6.20 3.87 -13.17
C SER A 244 -5.17 4.45 -14.12
N ALA A 245 -3.96 3.86 -14.11
CA ALA A 245 -2.93 4.06 -15.12
C ALA A 245 -2.46 2.67 -15.61
N PRO A 246 -2.25 2.48 -16.93
CA PRO A 246 -1.77 1.21 -17.45
C PRO A 246 -0.31 0.99 -17.07
N MET A 247 0.07 -0.25 -16.70
CA MET A 247 1.41 -0.59 -16.23
C MET A 247 2.53 -0.30 -17.24
N ARG A 248 2.23 -0.26 -18.54
CA ARG A 248 3.19 0.18 -19.57
C ARG A 248 3.74 1.60 -19.40
N LEU A 249 3.23 2.38 -18.44
CA LEU A 249 3.69 3.74 -18.08
C LEU A 249 4.44 3.74 -16.74
N VAL A 250 4.76 2.58 -16.20
CA VAL A 250 5.40 2.43 -14.88
C VAL A 250 6.80 1.82 -15.05
N ASP A 251 7.81 2.40 -14.41
CA ASP A 251 9.23 2.03 -14.45
C ASP A 251 9.89 2.22 -13.08
N PRO A 252 10.19 1.27 -12.29
CA PRO A 252 9.55 0.01 -11.95
C PRO A 252 8.49 0.17 -10.82
N VAL A 253 7.96 -0.97 -10.31
CA VAL A 253 7.25 -1.03 -9.04
C VAL A 253 8.20 -1.53 -7.96
N VAL A 254 8.42 -0.74 -6.92
CA VAL A 254 9.28 -1.06 -5.78
C VAL A 254 8.44 -1.43 -4.57
N THR A 255 8.61 -2.66 -4.08
CA THR A 255 7.86 -3.17 -2.93
C THR A 255 8.79 -3.57 -1.78
N ASP A 256 8.21 -3.99 -0.65
CA ASP A 256 8.95 -4.55 0.47
C ASP A 256 9.53 -5.93 0.18
N ASP A 257 9.12 -6.59 -0.88
CA ASP A 257 9.58 -7.92 -1.27
C ASP A 257 10.51 -7.88 -2.49
N ALA A 258 10.15 -7.12 -3.52
CA ALA A 258 10.87 -7.11 -4.80
C ALA A 258 10.86 -5.75 -5.51
N VAL A 259 11.61 -5.68 -6.62
CA VAL A 259 11.48 -4.67 -7.66
C VAL A 259 10.92 -5.37 -8.90
N HIS A 260 9.76 -4.92 -9.36
CA HIS A 260 9.04 -5.49 -10.51
C HIS A 260 9.21 -4.57 -11.72
N GLU A 261 9.73 -5.11 -12.81
CA GLU A 261 9.78 -4.47 -14.13
C GLU A 261 8.52 -4.86 -14.93
N TYR A 262 7.91 -3.90 -15.66
CA TYR A 262 6.68 -4.09 -16.42
C TYR A 262 6.83 -3.70 -17.89
#